data_035939ec45755fbbd920bbe7f958e206
#
_entry.id   035939ec45755fbbd920bbe7f958e206
#
_cell.length_a   1.000
_cell.length_b   1.000
_cell.length_c   1.000
_cell.angle_alpha   90.00
_cell.angle_beta   90.00
_cell.angle_gamma   90.00
#
_symmetry.space_group_name_H-M   'P 1'
#
loop_
_entity.id
_entity.type
_entity.pdbx_description
1 polymer ?
#
loop_
_entity_poly.entity_id
_entity_poly.type
_entity_poly.pdbx_seq_one_letter_code
_entity_poly.pdbx_strand_id
1 'polypeptide(L)'
;MRTQARPYVGISPSLGTIPLSPAKIPGIIGQAIGGTVKAIATLPVGLYHAVQAALGVEQRSADSGVVGLVGMGRMAGNATSGGVAGGGAVPLSMRVSTMLMLLGSLNLALFAFNLVPLLPLDGGHVAGACWEGIRRSIAKAQGKPDPGPVDTARMLPVGQVVFGLLIAMALVLVWVDIAAPL
;
A
#
# COMPACT_ATOMS: atom_id res chain seq x y z
N MET A 1 41.19 18.74 -8.84
CA MET A 1 39.84 18.23 -8.95
C MET A 1 39.21 18.75 -10.23
N ARG A 2 39.02 17.91 -11.26
CA ARG A 2 38.38 18.31 -12.53
C ARG A 2 36.90 18.11 -12.36
N THR A 3 36.13 19.21 -12.24
CA THR A 3 34.68 19.23 -12.37
C THR A 3 34.32 18.81 -13.80
N GLN A 4 33.83 17.58 -13.98
CA GLN A 4 33.22 17.16 -15.25
C GLN A 4 31.94 17.97 -15.44
N ALA A 5 32.00 18.99 -16.28
CA ALA A 5 30.82 19.67 -16.78
C ALA A 5 29.98 18.65 -17.58
N ARG A 6 28.88 18.18 -17.02
CA ARG A 6 27.91 17.38 -17.78
C ARG A 6 27.23 18.29 -18.79
N PRO A 7 27.16 17.90 -20.06
CA PRO A 7 26.47 18.72 -21.07
C PRO A 7 24.99 18.80 -20.69
N TYR A 8 24.54 20.02 -20.35
CA TYR A 8 23.13 20.30 -20.05
C TYR A 8 22.42 20.68 -21.36
N VAL A 9 21.45 19.88 -21.78
CA VAL A 9 20.73 20.10 -23.07
C VAL A 9 19.68 21.19 -22.96
N GLY A 10 19.54 21.86 -21.82
CA GLY A 10 18.66 23.04 -21.66
C GLY A 10 17.15 22.77 -21.84
N ILE A 11 16.74 21.50 -21.85
CA ILE A 11 15.33 21.12 -21.92
C ILE A 11 14.81 20.96 -20.49
N SER A 12 14.01 21.91 -20.03
CA SER A 12 13.27 21.78 -18.77
C SER A 12 11.92 21.12 -19.09
N PRO A 13 11.64 19.91 -18.59
CA PRO A 13 10.31 19.33 -18.74
C PRO A 13 9.32 20.24 -18.01
N SER A 14 8.37 20.83 -18.73
CA SER A 14 7.26 21.54 -18.12
C SER A 14 6.21 20.52 -17.67
N LEU A 15 5.97 20.44 -16.36
CA LEU A 15 4.89 19.62 -15.81
C LEU A 15 3.58 20.40 -16.00
N GLY A 16 2.80 19.97 -16.98
CA GLY A 16 1.46 20.51 -17.25
C GLY A 16 0.38 19.57 -16.67
N THR A 17 -0.69 20.15 -16.13
CA THR A 17 -1.90 19.39 -15.77
C THR A 17 -2.70 19.12 -17.04
N ILE A 18 -2.90 17.84 -17.36
CA ILE A 18 -3.78 17.43 -18.46
C ILE A 18 -5.16 17.15 -17.85
N PRO A 19 -6.24 17.82 -18.34
CA PRO A 19 -7.59 17.53 -17.88
C PRO A 19 -7.97 16.10 -18.22
N LEU A 20 -8.34 15.33 -17.20
CA LEU A 20 -8.73 13.95 -17.37
C LEU A 20 -10.21 13.87 -17.74
N SER A 21 -10.54 13.13 -18.80
CA SER A 21 -11.93 12.84 -19.13
C SER A 21 -12.57 12.00 -18.03
N PRO A 22 -13.78 12.37 -17.51
CA PRO A 22 -14.47 11.60 -16.48
C PRO A 22 -14.69 10.12 -16.85
N ALA A 23 -14.84 9.82 -18.13
CA ALA A 23 -14.99 8.46 -18.63
C ALA A 23 -13.77 7.54 -18.36
N LYS A 24 -12.58 8.10 -18.12
CA LYS A 24 -11.37 7.34 -17.78
C LYS A 24 -11.23 7.05 -16.30
N ILE A 25 -11.99 7.71 -15.44
CA ILE A 25 -11.89 7.59 -13.98
C ILE A 25 -12.11 6.13 -13.51
N PRO A 26 -13.18 5.41 -13.98
CA PRO A 26 -13.38 4.02 -13.53
C PRO A 26 -12.22 3.09 -13.89
N GLY A 27 -11.61 3.29 -15.06
CA GLY A 27 -10.44 2.51 -15.48
C GLY A 27 -9.21 2.77 -14.59
N ILE A 28 -8.97 4.03 -14.22
CA ILE A 28 -7.88 4.40 -13.31
C ILE A 28 -8.09 3.82 -11.92
N ILE A 29 -9.33 3.90 -11.40
CA ILE A 29 -9.68 3.29 -10.11
C ILE A 29 -9.47 1.78 -10.17
N GLY A 30 -9.94 1.11 -11.22
CA GLY A 30 -9.73 -0.33 -11.40
C GLY A 30 -8.26 -0.73 -11.45
N GLN A 31 -7.43 0.03 -12.15
CA GLN A 31 -5.97 -0.18 -12.17
C GLN A 31 -5.34 0.04 -10.81
N ALA A 32 -5.76 1.08 -10.09
CA ALA A 32 -5.26 1.37 -8.75
C ALA A 32 -5.60 0.25 -7.76
N ILE A 33 -6.85 -0.24 -7.78
CA ILE A 33 -7.28 -1.39 -6.96
C ILE A 33 -6.48 -2.65 -7.33
N GLY A 34 -6.37 -2.98 -8.62
CA GLY A 34 -5.62 -4.13 -9.10
C GLY A 34 -4.13 -4.06 -8.72
N GLY A 35 -3.53 -2.87 -8.83
CA GLY A 35 -2.16 -2.60 -8.40
C GLY A 35 -1.98 -2.81 -6.89
N THR A 36 -2.93 -2.34 -6.08
CA THR A 36 -2.90 -2.50 -4.62
C THR A 36 -3.05 -3.97 -4.22
N VAL A 37 -3.97 -4.72 -4.84
CA VAL A 37 -4.12 -6.16 -4.59
C VAL A 37 -2.84 -6.91 -4.96
N LYS A 38 -2.23 -6.59 -6.11
CA LYS A 38 -0.95 -7.16 -6.52
C LYS A 38 0.16 -6.82 -5.51
N ALA A 39 0.24 -5.57 -5.07
CA ALA A 39 1.22 -5.14 -4.07
C ALA A 39 1.08 -5.92 -2.76
N ILE A 40 -0.16 -6.13 -2.27
CA ILE A 40 -0.42 -6.95 -1.08
C ILE A 40 0.02 -8.40 -1.29
N ALA A 41 -0.28 -9.00 -2.43
CA ALA A 41 0.12 -10.37 -2.75
C ALA A 41 1.65 -10.54 -2.83
N THR A 42 2.37 -9.50 -3.26
CA THR A 42 3.83 -9.50 -3.37
C THR A 42 4.56 -8.98 -2.12
N LEU A 43 3.83 -8.54 -1.08
CA LEU A 43 4.41 -8.05 0.18
C LEU A 43 5.48 -8.97 0.79
N PRO A 44 5.29 -10.30 0.88
CA PRO A 44 6.30 -11.17 1.48
C PRO A 44 7.64 -11.12 0.73
N VAL A 45 7.58 -11.09 -0.61
CA VAL A 45 8.76 -11.00 -1.47
C VAL A 45 9.42 -9.62 -1.35
N GLY A 46 8.62 -8.55 -1.38
CA GLY A 46 9.10 -7.18 -1.19
C GLY A 46 9.75 -6.97 0.18
N LEU A 47 9.19 -7.55 1.24
CA LEU A 47 9.79 -7.51 2.58
C LEU A 47 11.13 -8.25 2.62
N TYR A 48 11.25 -9.40 1.96
CA TYR A 48 12.50 -10.13 1.87
C TYR A 48 13.62 -9.28 1.23
N HIS A 49 13.36 -8.65 0.08
CA HIS A 49 14.31 -7.76 -0.58
C HIS A 49 14.63 -6.52 0.26
N ALA A 50 13.63 -5.95 0.94
CA ALA A 50 13.82 -4.81 1.82
C ALA A 50 14.77 -5.14 3.00
N VAL A 51 14.62 -6.33 3.59
CA VAL A 51 15.52 -6.81 4.65
C VAL A 51 16.93 -7.05 4.11
N GLN A 52 17.08 -7.65 2.93
CA GLN A 52 18.40 -7.83 2.30
C GLN A 52 19.09 -6.49 2.02
N ALA A 53 18.35 -5.49 1.58
CA ALA A 53 18.86 -4.14 1.39
C ALA A 53 19.34 -3.51 2.72
N ALA A 54 18.58 -3.71 3.81
CA ALA A 54 18.96 -3.22 5.13
C ALA A 54 20.20 -3.91 5.70
N LEU A 55 20.44 -5.16 5.31
CA LEU A 55 21.65 -5.91 5.64
C LEU A 55 22.85 -5.59 4.72
N GLY A 56 22.67 -4.71 3.74
CA GLY A 56 23.72 -4.30 2.79
C GLY A 56 24.02 -5.33 1.70
N VAL A 57 23.19 -6.34 1.53
CA VAL A 57 23.35 -7.40 0.51
C VAL A 57 22.86 -6.93 -0.86
N GLU A 58 21.84 -6.09 -0.89
CA GLU A 58 21.22 -5.58 -2.11
C GLU A 58 20.99 -4.06 -2.02
N GLN A 59 21.00 -3.36 -3.16
CA GLN A 59 20.61 -1.95 -3.17
C GLN A 59 19.09 -1.83 -3.10
N ARG A 60 18.59 -1.02 -2.17
CA ARG A 60 17.15 -0.75 -2.06
C ARG A 60 16.70 0.03 -3.29
N SER A 61 15.84 -0.59 -4.09
CA SER A 61 15.21 0.03 -5.26
C SER A 61 13.82 0.54 -4.90
N ALA A 62 13.46 1.71 -5.42
CA ALA A 62 12.09 2.23 -5.32
C ALA A 62 11.05 1.28 -5.97
N ASP A 63 11.51 0.44 -6.92
CA ASP A 63 10.68 -0.55 -7.60
C ASP A 63 10.38 -1.78 -6.73
N SER A 64 11.09 -2.00 -5.63
CA SER A 64 10.79 -3.08 -4.67
C SER A 64 9.44 -2.89 -3.96
N GLY A 65 8.82 -1.73 -4.11
CA GLY A 65 7.40 -1.47 -3.82
C GLY A 65 7.01 -1.44 -2.34
N VAL A 66 7.89 -1.83 -1.43
CA VAL A 66 7.59 -1.85 0.01
C VAL A 66 8.23 -0.66 0.68
N VAL A 67 7.38 0.32 0.99
CA VAL A 67 7.76 1.53 1.73
C VAL A 67 7.01 1.52 3.06
N GLY A 68 7.75 1.61 4.15
CA GLY A 68 7.14 1.67 5.48
C GLY A 68 6.67 3.08 5.83
N LEU A 69 6.15 3.23 7.04
CA LEU A 69 5.59 4.50 7.52
C LEU A 69 6.62 5.64 7.54
N VAL A 70 7.87 5.33 7.91
CA VAL A 70 8.96 6.32 7.95
C VAL A 70 9.37 6.74 6.54
N GLY A 71 9.47 5.79 5.60
CA GLY A 71 9.74 6.06 4.19
C GLY A 71 8.65 6.93 3.55
N MET A 72 7.37 6.63 3.84
CA MET A 72 6.23 7.46 3.41
C MET A 72 6.30 8.88 3.98
N GLY A 73 6.67 9.03 5.26
CA GLY A 73 6.88 10.34 5.88
C GLY A 73 8.00 11.14 5.20
N ARG A 74 9.10 10.49 4.82
CA ARG A 74 10.19 11.13 4.07
C ARG A 74 9.74 11.55 2.65
N MET A 75 9.02 10.68 1.93
CA MET A 75 8.47 11.03 0.61
C MET A 75 7.53 12.22 0.71
N ALA A 76 6.67 12.26 1.72
CA ALA A 76 5.78 13.39 1.99
C ALA A 76 6.58 14.65 2.33
N GLY A 77 7.61 14.56 3.15
CA GLY A 77 8.52 15.65 3.48
C GLY A 77 9.25 16.20 2.26
N ASN A 78 9.79 15.34 1.41
CA ASN A 78 10.46 15.72 0.18
C ASN A 78 9.49 16.41 -0.80
N ALA A 79 8.28 15.92 -0.92
CA ALA A 79 7.25 16.50 -1.77
C ALA A 79 6.82 17.90 -1.28
N THR A 80 6.85 18.17 0.03
CA THR A 80 6.51 19.49 0.60
C THR A 80 7.66 20.48 0.57
N SER A 81 8.90 20.01 0.80
CA SER A 81 10.10 20.87 0.88
C SER A 81 10.56 21.40 -0.48
N GLY A 82 9.98 20.90 -1.58
CA GLY A 82 10.32 21.37 -2.94
C GLY A 82 11.68 20.89 -3.43
N GLY A 83 12.25 19.86 -2.80
CA GLY A 83 13.51 19.26 -3.21
C GLY A 83 13.35 18.41 -4.48
N VAL A 84 13.31 19.04 -5.65
CA VAL A 84 13.60 18.34 -6.89
C VAL A 84 15.09 18.51 -7.15
N ALA A 85 15.75 17.40 -7.47
CA ALA A 85 17.15 17.40 -7.92
C ALA A 85 17.29 18.23 -9.21
N GLY A 86 17.33 19.56 -9.09
CA GLY A 86 17.37 20.49 -10.23
C GLY A 86 17.19 21.95 -9.83
N GLY A 87 17.00 22.24 -8.52
CA GLY A 87 17.06 23.64 -8.00
C GLY A 87 15.86 24.54 -8.33
N GLY A 88 14.79 24.02 -8.93
CA GLY A 88 13.57 24.77 -9.20
C GLY A 88 12.54 24.66 -8.08
N ALA A 89 11.89 25.76 -7.70
CA ALA A 89 10.78 25.73 -6.75
C ALA A 89 9.59 24.96 -7.33
N VAL A 90 9.17 23.88 -6.68
CA VAL A 90 7.98 23.12 -7.09
C VAL A 90 6.73 23.96 -6.89
N PRO A 91 5.87 24.15 -7.89
CA PRO A 91 4.63 24.91 -7.76
C PRO A 91 3.74 24.35 -6.62
N LEU A 92 3.05 25.24 -5.90
CA LEU A 92 2.17 24.86 -4.80
C LEU A 92 1.11 23.83 -5.24
N SER A 93 0.55 24.02 -6.44
CA SER A 93 -0.43 23.10 -7.03
C SER A 93 0.11 21.66 -7.13
N MET A 94 1.37 21.51 -7.50
CA MET A 94 2.01 20.21 -7.63
C MET A 94 2.26 19.55 -6.26
N ARG A 95 2.68 20.36 -5.26
CA ARG A 95 2.84 19.86 -3.87
C ARG A 95 1.52 19.35 -3.32
N VAL A 96 0.44 20.13 -3.50
CA VAL A 96 -0.91 19.74 -3.08
C VAL A 96 -1.36 18.48 -3.80
N SER A 97 -1.16 18.38 -5.12
CA SER A 97 -1.52 17.19 -5.89
C SER A 97 -0.76 15.94 -5.41
N THR A 98 0.53 16.07 -5.12
CA THR A 98 1.35 14.96 -4.60
C THR A 98 0.86 14.52 -3.22
N MET A 99 0.53 15.46 -2.32
CA MET A 99 -0.03 15.15 -1.01
C MET A 99 -1.38 14.43 -1.12
N LEU A 100 -2.27 14.92 -1.99
CA LEU A 100 -3.56 14.27 -2.23
C LEU A 100 -3.39 12.87 -2.81
N MET A 101 -2.42 12.68 -3.71
CA MET A 101 -2.10 11.38 -4.29
C MET A 101 -1.56 10.41 -3.23
N LEU A 102 -0.65 10.86 -2.35
CA LEU A 102 -0.13 10.06 -1.24
C LEU A 102 -1.25 9.68 -0.26
N LEU A 103 -2.10 10.63 0.10
CA LEU A 103 -3.24 10.40 0.97
C LEU A 103 -4.25 9.43 0.34
N GLY A 104 -4.54 9.60 -0.95
CA GLY A 104 -5.41 8.70 -1.71
C GLY A 104 -4.85 7.28 -1.79
N SER A 105 -3.55 7.13 -2.06
CA SER A 105 -2.90 5.82 -2.11
C SER A 105 -2.89 5.12 -0.75
N LEU A 106 -2.68 5.88 0.33
CA LEU A 106 -2.75 5.34 1.69
C LEU A 106 -4.17 4.85 2.02
N ASN A 107 -5.21 5.66 1.71
CA ASN A 107 -6.59 5.24 1.93
C ASN A 107 -6.95 4.01 1.09
N LEU A 108 -6.49 3.93 -0.16
CA LEU A 108 -6.71 2.77 -1.01
C LEU A 108 -6.01 1.52 -0.46
N ALA A 109 -4.79 1.66 0.05
CA ALA A 109 -4.07 0.57 0.70
C ALA A 109 -4.81 0.09 1.96
N LEU A 110 -5.24 0.99 2.84
CA LEU A 110 -6.02 0.67 4.03
C LEU A 110 -7.34 -0.03 3.67
N PHE A 111 -8.04 0.46 2.65
CA PHE A 111 -9.26 -0.17 2.13
C PHE A 111 -8.97 -1.60 1.67
N ALA A 112 -7.93 -1.80 0.86
CA ALA A 112 -7.59 -3.12 0.34
C ALA A 112 -7.15 -4.08 1.44
N PHE A 113 -6.39 -3.62 2.43
CA PHE A 113 -6.06 -4.42 3.61
C PHE A 113 -7.30 -4.82 4.40
N ASN A 114 -8.26 -3.90 4.59
CA ASN A 114 -9.50 -4.19 5.29
C ASN A 114 -10.42 -5.17 4.54
N LEU A 115 -10.25 -5.33 3.23
CA LEU A 115 -10.97 -6.34 2.44
C LEU A 115 -10.38 -7.76 2.57
N VAL A 116 -9.17 -7.90 3.11
CA VAL A 116 -8.55 -9.23 3.30
C VAL A 116 -9.40 -10.04 4.29
N PRO A 117 -9.85 -11.26 3.93
CA PRO A 117 -10.77 -12.07 4.75
C PRO A 117 -10.05 -12.76 5.92
N LEU A 118 -9.35 -11.97 6.75
CA LEU A 118 -8.56 -12.42 7.89
C LEU A 118 -8.92 -11.59 9.13
N LEU A 119 -9.16 -12.23 10.25
CA LEU A 119 -9.21 -11.55 11.54
C LEU A 119 -7.79 -11.09 11.94
N PRO A 120 -7.60 -9.90 12.51
CA PRO A 120 -8.59 -8.96 13.06
C PRO A 120 -9.07 -7.87 12.09
N LEU A 121 -8.91 -8.05 10.79
CA LEU A 121 -9.33 -7.06 9.79
C LEU A 121 -10.86 -7.15 9.55
N ASP A 122 -11.46 -6.04 9.12
CA ASP A 122 -12.90 -5.96 8.87
C ASP A 122 -13.39 -6.98 7.84
N GLY A 123 -12.53 -7.30 6.84
CA GLY A 123 -12.80 -8.33 5.84
C GLY A 123 -13.03 -9.72 6.43
N GLY A 124 -12.42 -10.03 7.57
CA GLY A 124 -12.66 -11.28 8.31
C GLY A 124 -14.10 -11.36 8.83
N HIS A 125 -14.64 -10.27 9.37
CA HIS A 125 -16.03 -10.20 9.82
C HIS A 125 -17.01 -10.28 8.65
N VAL A 126 -16.74 -9.58 7.56
CA VAL A 126 -17.53 -9.63 6.33
C VAL A 126 -17.55 -11.05 5.74
N ALA A 127 -16.39 -11.69 5.66
CA ALA A 127 -16.27 -13.07 5.18
C ALA A 127 -17.06 -14.05 6.07
N GLY A 128 -17.00 -13.87 7.39
CA GLY A 128 -17.77 -14.64 8.35
C GLY A 128 -19.29 -14.51 8.14
N ALA A 129 -19.76 -13.28 7.98
CA ALA A 129 -21.18 -13.00 7.71
C ALA A 129 -21.64 -13.57 6.35
N CYS A 130 -20.82 -13.44 5.30
CA CYS A 130 -21.09 -14.04 4.00
C CYS A 130 -21.16 -15.57 4.09
N TRP A 131 -20.23 -16.19 4.81
CA TRP A 131 -20.23 -17.63 5.01
C TRP A 131 -21.48 -18.12 5.76
N GLU A 132 -21.91 -17.40 6.79
CA GLU A 132 -23.12 -17.67 7.52
C GLU A 132 -24.36 -17.59 6.60
N GLY A 133 -24.44 -16.52 5.79
CA GLY A 133 -25.52 -16.35 4.79
C GLY A 133 -25.58 -17.50 3.79
N ILE A 134 -24.43 -17.94 3.28
CA ILE A 134 -24.33 -19.09 2.36
C ILE A 134 -24.80 -20.37 3.05
N ARG A 135 -24.35 -20.67 4.28
CA ARG A 135 -24.75 -21.85 5.04
C ARG A 135 -26.26 -21.89 5.27
N ARG A 136 -26.85 -20.76 5.69
CA ARG A 136 -28.31 -20.64 5.88
C ARG A 136 -29.08 -20.85 4.58
N SER A 137 -28.61 -20.28 3.49
CA SER A 137 -29.25 -20.43 2.17
C SER A 137 -29.21 -21.89 1.70
N ILE A 138 -28.08 -22.58 1.88
CA ILE A 138 -27.94 -24.01 1.55
C ILE A 138 -28.83 -24.88 2.44
N ALA A 139 -28.86 -24.63 3.75
CA ALA A 139 -29.72 -25.37 4.68
C ALA A 139 -31.20 -25.22 4.31
N LYS A 140 -31.64 -24.01 3.99
CA LYS A 140 -33.01 -23.72 3.54
C LYS A 140 -33.35 -24.46 2.24
N ALA A 141 -32.43 -24.47 1.26
CA ALA A 141 -32.63 -25.17 0.00
C ALA A 141 -32.69 -26.72 0.20
N GLN A 142 -32.04 -27.23 1.23
CA GLN A 142 -32.04 -28.67 1.57
C GLN A 142 -33.15 -29.08 2.56
N GLY A 143 -34.00 -28.15 2.99
CA GLY A 143 -35.05 -28.41 3.98
C GLY A 143 -34.50 -28.75 5.39
N LYS A 144 -33.26 -28.40 5.68
CA LYS A 144 -32.61 -28.61 6.98
C LYS A 144 -32.87 -27.46 7.94
N PRO A 145 -32.85 -27.68 9.26
CA PRO A 145 -32.97 -26.63 10.26
C PRO A 145 -31.81 -25.63 10.13
N ASP A 146 -32.02 -24.39 10.60
CA ASP A 146 -31.00 -23.34 10.59
C ASP A 146 -29.73 -23.82 11.33
N PRO A 147 -28.56 -23.77 10.68
CA PRO A 147 -27.29 -24.22 11.28
C PRO A 147 -26.80 -23.31 12.42
N GLY A 148 -27.51 -22.25 12.75
CA GLY A 148 -27.15 -21.29 13.79
C GLY A 148 -25.99 -20.37 13.41
N PRO A 149 -25.64 -19.41 14.29
CA PRO A 149 -24.53 -18.47 14.06
C PRO A 149 -23.18 -19.19 14.02
N VAL A 150 -22.27 -18.65 13.25
CA VAL A 150 -20.88 -19.14 13.20
C VAL A 150 -20.16 -18.70 14.48
N ASP A 151 -19.57 -19.66 15.20
CA ASP A 151 -18.77 -19.38 16.39
C ASP A 151 -17.44 -18.71 15.99
N THR A 152 -17.45 -17.37 15.97
CA THR A 152 -16.26 -16.57 15.67
C THR A 152 -15.18 -16.65 16.75
N ALA A 153 -15.52 -17.12 17.96
CA ALA A 153 -14.54 -17.30 19.04
C ALA A 153 -13.46 -18.33 18.68
N ARG A 154 -13.81 -19.33 17.87
CA ARG A 154 -12.82 -20.31 17.36
C ARG A 154 -11.79 -19.71 16.41
N MET A 155 -12.07 -18.57 15.81
CA MET A 155 -11.13 -17.85 14.93
C MET A 155 -10.23 -16.87 15.69
N LEU A 156 -10.48 -16.65 16.98
CA LEU A 156 -9.70 -15.73 17.82
C LEU A 156 -8.20 -16.03 17.82
N PRO A 157 -7.74 -17.29 18.01
CA PRO A 157 -6.31 -17.60 18.01
C PRO A 157 -5.65 -17.34 16.64
N VAL A 158 -6.39 -17.58 15.54
CA VAL A 158 -5.89 -17.26 14.19
C VAL A 158 -5.73 -15.74 14.04
N GLY A 159 -6.71 -14.96 14.50
CA GLY A 159 -6.64 -13.50 14.50
C GLY A 159 -5.46 -12.96 15.30
N GLN A 160 -5.16 -13.56 16.47
CA GLN A 160 -4.01 -13.17 17.29
C GLN A 160 -2.68 -13.44 16.59
N VAL A 161 -2.53 -14.58 15.92
CA VAL A 161 -1.32 -14.91 15.14
C VAL A 161 -1.15 -13.94 13.98
N VAL A 162 -2.22 -13.65 13.23
CA VAL A 162 -2.19 -12.68 12.13
C VAL A 162 -1.84 -11.28 12.64
N PHE A 163 -2.42 -10.85 13.75
CA PHE A 163 -2.12 -9.56 14.36
C PHE A 163 -0.64 -9.47 14.80
N GLY A 164 -0.13 -10.52 15.46
CA GLY A 164 1.29 -10.59 15.82
C GLY A 164 2.21 -10.51 14.61
N LEU A 165 1.87 -11.19 13.51
CA LEU A 165 2.61 -11.13 12.26
C LEU A 165 2.61 -9.73 11.65
N LEU A 166 1.45 -9.05 11.65
CA LEU A 166 1.35 -7.67 11.14
C LEU A 166 2.19 -6.69 11.97
N ILE A 167 2.20 -6.82 13.31
CA ILE A 167 3.06 -6.02 14.17
C ILE A 167 4.54 -6.31 13.88
N ALA A 168 4.93 -7.58 13.78
CA ALA A 168 6.31 -7.95 13.47
C ALA A 168 6.74 -7.38 12.12
N MET A 169 5.90 -7.46 11.10
CA MET A 169 6.14 -6.88 9.78
C MET A 169 6.29 -5.35 9.86
N ALA A 170 5.42 -4.66 10.62
CA ALA A 170 5.51 -3.21 10.79
C ALA A 170 6.83 -2.80 11.46
N LEU A 171 7.26 -3.53 12.50
CA LEU A 171 8.53 -3.26 13.18
C LEU A 171 9.74 -3.49 12.26
N VAL A 172 9.72 -4.56 11.45
CA VAL A 172 10.77 -4.83 10.46
C VAL A 172 10.82 -3.72 9.42
N LEU A 173 9.67 -3.25 8.91
CA LEU A 173 9.64 -2.14 7.94
C LEU A 173 10.17 -0.84 8.53
N VAL A 174 9.81 -0.50 9.76
CA VAL A 174 10.37 0.68 10.47
C VAL A 174 11.89 0.56 10.60
N TRP A 175 12.38 -0.62 10.98
CA TRP A 175 13.81 -0.86 11.06
C TRP A 175 14.50 -0.72 9.69
N VAL A 176 13.94 -1.30 8.64
CA VAL A 176 14.45 -1.19 7.27
C VAL A 176 14.47 0.26 6.78
N ASP A 177 13.42 1.03 7.05
CA ASP A 177 13.32 2.44 6.65
C ASP A 177 14.38 3.33 7.34
N ILE A 178 14.84 2.92 8.53
CA ILE A 178 15.90 3.60 9.27
C ILE A 178 17.29 3.14 8.78
N ALA A 179 17.46 1.84 8.59
CA ALA A 179 18.76 1.24 8.24
C ALA A 179 19.15 1.46 6.77
N ALA A 180 18.19 1.39 5.85
CA ALA A 180 18.35 1.60 4.41
C ALA A 180 17.32 2.58 3.86
N PRO A 181 17.46 3.89 4.12
CA PRO A 181 16.53 4.91 3.61
C PRO A 181 16.53 4.96 2.08
N LEU A 182 15.34 5.12 1.48
CA LEU A 182 15.13 5.38 0.05
C LEU A 182 15.50 6.82 -0.30
#